data_29cc3a6636d4b2e1b8aad7497973748d
#
_entry.id   29cc3a6636d4b2e1b8aad7497973748d
#
_cell.length_a   1.000
_cell.length_b   1.000
_cell.length_c   1.000
_cell.angle_alpha   90.00
_cell.angle_beta   90.00
_cell.angle_gamma   90.00
#
_symmetry.space_group_name_H-M   'P 1'
#
loop_
_entity.id
_entity.type
_entity.pdbx_description
1 polymer ?
#
loop_
_entity_poly.entity_id
_entity_poly.type
_entity_poly.pdbx_seq_one_letter_code
_entity_poly.pdbx_strand_id
1 'polypeptide(L)'
;MFKLWATIVKDSRILWRDGVGLALMFVMPIVLVIVITDIQNSTFQLINKNKLPVLVCNRDTGTSGKQLVEAINKIGMFSISELPRGQDEKMIADSMKKTDALMAVIIPVDFTRKVMAKSKTTAGKALTSFGLQADSAQKDLGDVSPLTLYYNPVLQESLRLSVKGALQSALQLVESRQTLRTLYFDINEKPLPSKLEGEMLNNKAVINDLPVSVNGSLKPPNAAQHNVPSWTIFAMFFVIMSLGGSIVREKTSGSFIRLKTLPTNYLVGMLSKQITYVGVTIIQAIVIFSIGIWLFPLINLPGLNLPQDVFGLFVVTVLSGWCAVSYAIMVGVFAETHQQSNGFGAISIVILAAIGGLMVPTFTMDTSLKAIANVSPMHLCLQAYYGLFLENGKLGNVIGYLIPLVGITLGFQLIAIWGLKRKNLI
;
A
#
# COMPACT_ATOMS: atom_id res chain seq x y z
N MET A 1 -21.97 25.74 31.91
CA MET A 1 -22.44 25.26 30.60
C MET A 1 -22.67 26.38 29.57
N PHE A 2 -23.41 27.43 29.89
CA PHE A 2 -23.68 28.55 28.95
C PHE A 2 -22.41 29.19 28.33
N LYS A 3 -21.37 29.45 29.15
CA LYS A 3 -20.10 30.03 28.70
C LYS A 3 -19.37 29.15 27.67
N LEU A 4 -19.35 27.81 27.89
CA LEU A 4 -18.76 26.86 26.96
C LEU A 4 -19.52 26.85 25.62
N TRP A 5 -20.84 26.78 25.66
CA TRP A 5 -21.68 26.82 24.46
C TRP A 5 -21.46 28.09 23.64
N ALA A 6 -21.48 29.26 24.30
CA ALA A 6 -21.22 30.53 23.63
C ALA A 6 -19.84 30.57 22.96
N THR A 7 -18.83 29.97 23.58
CA THR A 7 -17.49 29.90 23.00
C THR A 7 -17.40 28.93 21.84
N ILE A 8 -18.10 27.79 21.90
CA ILE A 8 -18.20 26.82 20.78
C ILE A 8 -18.86 27.50 19.57
N VAL A 9 -19.97 28.21 19.78
CA VAL A 9 -20.66 28.96 18.69
C VAL A 9 -19.74 30.03 18.09
N LYS A 10 -18.96 30.73 18.94
CA LYS A 10 -17.95 31.72 18.47
C LYS A 10 -16.89 31.03 17.61
N ASP A 11 -16.30 29.96 18.09
CA ASP A 11 -15.21 29.25 17.39
C ASP A 11 -15.71 28.63 16.09
N SER A 12 -16.93 28.07 16.05
CA SER A 12 -17.60 27.57 14.84
C SER A 12 -17.83 28.68 13.80
N ARG A 13 -18.24 29.88 14.23
CA ARG A 13 -18.45 31.03 13.32
C ARG A 13 -17.11 31.55 12.75
N ILE A 14 -16.05 31.57 13.56
CA ILE A 14 -14.71 31.94 13.11
C ILE A 14 -14.22 30.95 12.06
N LEU A 15 -14.37 29.66 12.32
CA LEU A 15 -14.00 28.61 11.39
C LEU A 15 -14.77 28.70 10.07
N TRP A 16 -16.10 28.91 10.13
CA TRP A 16 -16.92 29.04 8.91
C TRP A 16 -16.53 30.23 8.03
N ARG A 17 -15.94 31.27 8.61
CA ARG A 17 -15.40 32.43 7.87
C ARG A 17 -13.98 32.23 7.35
N ASP A 18 -13.28 31.19 7.80
CA ASP A 18 -11.94 30.83 7.34
C ASP A 18 -12.02 29.90 6.11
N GLY A 19 -12.47 30.46 4.97
CA GLY A 19 -12.67 29.69 3.74
C GLY A 19 -11.40 29.01 3.23
N VAL A 20 -10.24 29.63 3.40
CA VAL A 20 -8.93 29.06 3.00
C VAL A 20 -8.56 27.88 3.91
N GLY A 21 -8.71 28.05 5.23
CA GLY A 21 -8.45 26.97 6.19
C GLY A 21 -9.38 25.78 5.96
N LEU A 22 -10.69 26.03 5.72
CA LEU A 22 -11.67 24.98 5.39
C LEU A 22 -11.31 24.28 4.07
N ALA A 23 -10.96 25.03 3.03
CA ALA A 23 -10.57 24.46 1.75
C ALA A 23 -9.35 23.53 1.90
N LEU A 24 -8.31 23.98 2.61
CA LEU A 24 -7.12 23.16 2.86
C LEU A 24 -7.43 21.90 3.68
N MET A 25 -8.32 22.00 4.67
CA MET A 25 -8.67 20.86 5.53
C MET A 25 -9.53 19.81 4.82
N PHE A 26 -10.35 20.19 3.84
CA PHE A 26 -11.27 19.27 3.17
C PHE A 26 -10.83 18.93 1.74
N VAL A 27 -10.57 19.94 0.91
CA VAL A 27 -10.31 19.72 -0.52
C VAL A 27 -9.00 18.97 -0.75
N MET A 28 -7.92 19.39 -0.08
CA MET A 28 -6.61 18.75 -0.28
C MET A 28 -6.63 17.26 0.08
N PRO A 29 -7.10 16.84 1.28
CA PRO A 29 -7.16 15.40 1.59
C PRO A 29 -8.11 14.62 0.68
N ILE A 30 -9.25 15.20 0.29
CA ILE A 30 -10.18 14.54 -0.64
C ILE A 30 -9.50 14.27 -1.99
N VAL A 31 -8.82 15.27 -2.55
CA VAL A 31 -8.07 15.09 -3.81
C VAL A 31 -7.00 14.01 -3.64
N LEU A 32 -6.26 14.02 -2.53
CA LEU A 32 -5.24 13.00 -2.25
C LEU A 32 -5.85 11.59 -2.12
N VAL A 33 -6.97 11.43 -1.42
CA VAL A 33 -7.67 10.14 -1.31
C VAL A 33 -8.01 9.60 -2.70
N ILE A 34 -8.59 10.43 -3.57
CA ILE A 34 -9.00 10.02 -4.92
C ILE A 34 -7.76 9.66 -5.76
N VAL A 35 -6.79 10.57 -5.86
CA VAL A 35 -5.60 10.39 -6.71
C VAL A 35 -4.77 9.19 -6.28
N ILE A 36 -4.49 9.07 -4.97
CA ILE A 36 -3.66 7.95 -4.48
C ILE A 36 -4.40 6.62 -4.60
N THR A 37 -5.72 6.60 -4.35
CA THR A 37 -6.49 5.38 -4.52
C THR A 37 -6.53 4.96 -5.99
N ASP A 38 -6.64 5.88 -6.93
CA ASP A 38 -6.59 5.61 -8.36
C ASP A 38 -5.23 5.05 -8.80
N ILE A 39 -4.14 5.69 -8.40
CA ILE A 39 -2.77 5.21 -8.67
C ILE A 39 -2.54 3.81 -8.10
N GLN A 40 -2.93 3.57 -6.85
CA GLN A 40 -2.75 2.26 -6.24
C GLN A 40 -3.69 1.21 -6.85
N ASN A 41 -4.94 1.56 -7.14
CA ASN A 41 -5.87 0.66 -7.80
C ASN A 41 -5.37 0.27 -9.19
N SER A 42 -4.82 1.21 -9.95
CA SER A 42 -4.19 0.93 -11.25
C SER A 42 -3.05 -0.08 -11.10
N THR A 43 -2.22 0.05 -10.08
CA THR A 43 -1.14 -0.91 -9.78
C THR A 43 -1.71 -2.29 -9.40
N PHE A 44 -2.76 -2.36 -8.58
CA PHE A 44 -3.43 -3.61 -8.24
C PHE A 44 -4.16 -4.24 -9.45
N GLN A 45 -4.76 -3.45 -10.32
CA GLN A 45 -5.42 -3.95 -11.53
C GLN A 45 -4.42 -4.46 -12.57
N LEU A 46 -3.26 -3.82 -12.70
CA LEU A 46 -2.16 -4.32 -13.55
C LEU A 46 -1.71 -5.72 -13.11
N ILE A 47 -1.72 -6.00 -11.81
CA ILE A 47 -1.34 -7.31 -11.27
C ILE A 47 -2.48 -8.33 -11.37
N ASN A 48 -3.74 -7.93 -11.18
CA ASN A 48 -4.88 -8.84 -11.00
C ASN A 48 -5.85 -8.93 -12.19
N LYS A 49 -6.01 -7.90 -13.00
CA LYS A 49 -6.98 -7.85 -14.10
C LYS A 49 -6.38 -7.48 -15.46
N ASN A 50 -5.40 -6.61 -15.49
CA ASN A 50 -4.73 -6.23 -16.72
C ASN A 50 -3.42 -7.01 -16.82
N LYS A 51 -3.32 -7.85 -17.82
CA LYS A 51 -2.09 -8.59 -18.12
C LYS A 51 -0.95 -7.60 -18.38
N LEU A 52 0.20 -7.81 -17.73
CA LEU A 52 1.39 -7.00 -17.93
C LEU A 52 1.86 -7.11 -19.39
N PRO A 53 2.00 -6.01 -20.13
CA PRO A 53 2.51 -6.04 -21.49
C PRO A 53 3.98 -6.45 -21.48
N VAL A 54 4.27 -7.63 -22.06
CA VAL A 54 5.61 -8.18 -22.18
C VAL A 54 5.89 -8.51 -23.64
N LEU A 55 7.00 -7.99 -24.16
CA LEU A 55 7.49 -8.35 -25.47
C LEU A 55 8.29 -9.65 -25.35
N VAL A 56 8.05 -10.60 -26.24
CA VAL A 56 8.79 -11.86 -26.29
C VAL A 56 9.47 -12.00 -27.64
N CYS A 57 10.80 -12.02 -27.62
CA CYS A 57 11.62 -12.33 -28.80
C CYS A 57 12.11 -13.77 -28.70
N ASN A 58 11.40 -14.69 -29.37
CA ASN A 58 11.80 -16.08 -29.43
C ASN A 58 12.75 -16.31 -30.60
N ARG A 59 14.08 -16.38 -30.33
CA ARG A 59 15.10 -16.67 -31.33
C ARG A 59 15.31 -18.18 -31.55
N ASP A 60 14.76 -19.03 -30.64
CA ASP A 60 14.84 -20.47 -30.75
C ASP A 60 13.89 -21.01 -31.84
N THR A 61 14.35 -21.95 -32.62
CA THR A 61 13.56 -22.61 -33.66
C THR A 61 12.93 -23.92 -33.22
N GLY A 62 13.34 -24.40 -32.06
CA GLY A 62 12.91 -25.67 -31.49
C GLY A 62 11.57 -25.61 -30.75
N THR A 63 11.19 -26.79 -30.25
CA THR A 63 9.90 -26.98 -29.57
C THR A 63 9.86 -26.37 -28.18
N SER A 64 10.99 -26.39 -27.44
CA SER A 64 11.04 -25.91 -26.05
C SER A 64 10.86 -24.40 -25.96
N GLY A 65 11.36 -23.61 -26.95
CA GLY A 65 11.12 -22.18 -27.02
C GLY A 65 9.64 -21.83 -27.19
N LYS A 66 8.92 -22.55 -28.06
CA LYS A 66 7.46 -22.39 -28.22
C LYS A 66 6.71 -22.76 -26.93
N GLN A 67 7.09 -23.87 -26.30
CA GLN A 67 6.49 -24.32 -25.04
C GLN A 67 6.71 -23.31 -23.91
N LEU A 68 7.85 -22.63 -23.89
CA LEU A 68 8.11 -21.57 -22.92
C LEU A 68 7.18 -20.38 -23.13
N VAL A 69 6.98 -19.92 -24.37
CA VAL A 69 6.02 -18.85 -24.68
C VAL A 69 4.60 -19.24 -24.24
N GLU A 70 4.19 -20.47 -24.53
CA GLU A 70 2.90 -21.01 -24.08
C GLU A 70 2.80 -21.05 -22.55
N ALA A 71 3.86 -21.50 -21.86
CA ALA A 71 3.90 -21.55 -20.41
C ALA A 71 3.78 -20.15 -19.79
N ILE A 72 4.49 -19.15 -20.32
CA ILE A 72 4.39 -17.76 -19.90
C ILE A 72 2.95 -17.24 -20.11
N ASN A 73 2.32 -17.56 -21.25
CA ASN A 73 0.94 -17.15 -21.52
C ASN A 73 -0.06 -17.82 -20.56
N LYS A 74 0.14 -19.10 -20.21
CA LYS A 74 -0.70 -19.87 -19.27
C LYS A 74 -0.63 -19.38 -17.82
N ILE A 75 0.42 -18.64 -17.42
CA ILE A 75 0.49 -17.99 -16.11
C ILE A 75 -0.65 -16.97 -15.94
N GLY A 76 -1.11 -16.36 -17.08
CA GLY A 76 -2.23 -15.43 -17.08
C GLY A 76 -1.88 -13.99 -16.65
N MET A 77 -0.67 -13.78 -16.12
CA MET A 77 -0.18 -12.47 -15.66
C MET A 77 0.27 -11.56 -16.83
N PHE A 78 0.55 -12.14 -18.02
CA PHE A 78 1.20 -11.44 -19.13
C PHE A 78 0.30 -11.27 -20.34
N SER A 79 0.37 -10.11 -20.97
CA SER A 79 -0.09 -9.87 -22.33
C SER A 79 1.12 -9.92 -23.26
N ILE A 80 1.27 -11.04 -23.98
CA ILE A 80 2.44 -11.31 -24.79
C ILE A 80 2.25 -10.67 -26.17
N SER A 81 3.24 -9.88 -26.59
CA SER A 81 3.41 -9.42 -27.97
C SER A 81 4.71 -10.00 -28.51
N GLU A 82 4.63 -10.84 -29.54
CA GLU A 82 5.81 -11.47 -30.11
C GLU A 82 6.56 -10.51 -31.03
N LEU A 83 7.86 -10.43 -30.87
CA LEU A 83 8.78 -9.68 -31.73
C LEU A 83 9.42 -10.59 -32.80
N PRO A 84 9.74 -10.06 -33.98
CA PRO A 84 10.51 -10.78 -34.98
C PRO A 84 11.87 -11.28 -34.44
N ARG A 85 12.31 -12.46 -34.92
CA ARG A 85 13.47 -13.21 -34.41
C ARG A 85 14.83 -12.51 -34.53
N GLY A 86 14.98 -11.62 -35.49
CA GLY A 86 16.25 -10.98 -35.85
C GLY A 86 16.51 -9.62 -35.23
N GLN A 87 15.74 -9.22 -34.20
CA GLN A 87 15.91 -7.88 -33.62
C GLN A 87 17.12 -7.80 -32.70
N ASP A 88 17.97 -6.79 -32.90
CA ASP A 88 19.08 -6.42 -31.99
C ASP A 88 18.55 -5.77 -30.71
N GLU A 89 19.40 -5.67 -29.69
CA GLU A 89 19.08 -5.08 -28.38
C GLU A 89 18.54 -3.66 -28.48
N LYS A 90 19.09 -2.84 -29.38
CA LYS A 90 18.62 -1.47 -29.63
C LYS A 90 17.19 -1.44 -30.20
N MET A 91 16.89 -2.35 -31.12
CA MET A 91 15.55 -2.48 -31.70
C MET A 91 14.51 -2.95 -30.68
N ILE A 92 14.92 -3.81 -29.74
CA ILE A 92 14.05 -4.26 -28.64
C ILE A 92 13.77 -3.10 -27.68
N ALA A 93 14.79 -2.31 -27.31
CA ALA A 93 14.61 -1.13 -26.46
C ALA A 93 13.71 -0.07 -27.12
N ASP A 94 13.85 0.14 -28.44
CA ASP A 94 12.99 1.05 -29.19
C ASP A 94 11.55 0.51 -29.32
N SER A 95 11.39 -0.80 -29.48
CA SER A 95 10.08 -1.45 -29.50
C SER A 95 9.38 -1.35 -28.14
N MET A 96 10.11 -1.51 -27.03
CA MET A 96 9.60 -1.30 -25.69
C MET A 96 9.05 0.13 -25.50
N LYS A 97 9.79 1.14 -25.99
CA LYS A 97 9.35 2.54 -25.92
C LYS A 97 8.11 2.82 -26.77
N LYS A 98 8.02 2.21 -27.97
CA LYS A 98 6.89 2.43 -28.90
C LYS A 98 5.60 1.76 -28.44
N THR A 99 5.70 0.65 -27.72
CA THR A 99 4.55 -0.16 -27.29
C THR A 99 4.20 0.03 -25.82
N ASP A 100 4.87 0.95 -25.10
CA ASP A 100 4.78 1.12 -23.65
C ASP A 100 4.96 -0.20 -22.88
N ALA A 101 5.69 -1.14 -23.47
CA ALA A 101 5.98 -2.41 -22.81
C ALA A 101 7.01 -2.21 -21.70
N LEU A 102 6.67 -2.65 -20.53
CA LEU A 102 7.51 -2.50 -19.34
C LEU A 102 8.68 -3.49 -19.33
N MET A 103 8.57 -4.59 -20.07
CA MET A 103 9.57 -5.67 -20.11
C MET A 103 9.64 -6.35 -21.46
N ALA A 104 10.82 -6.92 -21.76
CA ALA A 104 11.03 -7.80 -22.91
C ALA A 104 11.84 -9.03 -22.49
N VAL A 105 11.40 -10.20 -22.95
CA VAL A 105 12.06 -11.50 -22.70
C VAL A 105 12.67 -12.00 -23.98
N ILE A 106 13.96 -12.32 -23.96
CA ILE A 106 14.65 -12.93 -25.11
C ILE A 106 14.94 -14.39 -24.79
N ILE A 107 14.47 -15.27 -25.67
CA ILE A 107 14.76 -16.69 -25.66
C ILE A 107 15.93 -16.91 -26.63
N PRO A 108 17.09 -17.44 -26.18
CA PRO A 108 18.28 -17.59 -27.04
C PRO A 108 18.10 -18.67 -28.11
N VAL A 109 18.88 -18.60 -29.18
CA VAL A 109 18.80 -19.50 -30.37
C VAL A 109 19.01 -20.97 -30.01
N ASP A 110 19.86 -21.25 -29.03
CA ASP A 110 20.25 -22.58 -28.59
C ASP A 110 19.43 -23.16 -27.43
N PHE A 111 18.32 -22.49 -27.10
CA PHE A 111 17.51 -22.81 -25.91
C PHE A 111 17.02 -24.26 -25.91
N THR A 112 16.36 -24.74 -26.97
CA THR A 112 15.87 -26.13 -27.07
C THR A 112 17.02 -27.13 -26.93
N ARG A 113 18.15 -26.90 -27.62
CA ARG A 113 19.29 -27.80 -27.58
C ARG A 113 19.83 -27.95 -26.14
N LYS A 114 19.97 -26.83 -25.41
CA LYS A 114 20.49 -26.83 -24.05
C LYS A 114 19.51 -27.41 -23.03
N VAL A 115 18.21 -27.12 -23.19
CA VAL A 115 17.16 -27.76 -22.36
C VAL A 115 17.17 -29.29 -22.56
N MET A 116 17.28 -29.76 -23.79
CA MET A 116 17.37 -31.20 -24.09
C MET A 116 18.64 -31.83 -23.49
N ALA A 117 19.78 -31.17 -23.60
CA ALA A 117 21.03 -31.67 -23.01
C ALA A 117 20.96 -31.76 -21.50
N LYS A 118 20.47 -30.70 -20.83
CA LYS A 118 20.24 -30.69 -19.37
C LYS A 118 19.26 -31.80 -18.95
N SER A 119 18.19 -31.97 -19.72
CA SER A 119 17.18 -33.03 -19.44
C SER A 119 17.75 -34.43 -19.55
N LYS A 120 18.59 -34.70 -20.58
CA LYS A 120 19.29 -35.97 -20.72
C LYS A 120 20.27 -36.23 -19.56
N THR A 121 21.04 -35.24 -19.16
CA THR A 121 21.95 -35.34 -18.03
C THR A 121 21.21 -35.63 -16.72
N THR A 122 20.08 -34.95 -16.50
CA THR A 122 19.26 -35.12 -15.30
C THR A 122 18.55 -36.47 -15.29
N ALA A 123 17.98 -36.90 -16.41
CA ALA A 123 17.37 -38.21 -16.58
C ALA A 123 18.40 -39.33 -16.40
N GLY A 124 19.59 -39.19 -16.98
CA GLY A 124 20.67 -40.17 -16.82
C GLY A 124 21.12 -40.33 -15.34
N LYS A 125 21.27 -39.21 -14.62
CA LYS A 125 21.57 -39.25 -13.17
C LYS A 125 20.48 -39.95 -12.38
N ALA A 126 19.20 -39.71 -12.72
CA ALA A 126 18.07 -40.39 -12.08
C ALA A 126 18.08 -41.89 -12.37
N LEU A 127 18.27 -42.33 -13.62
CA LEU A 127 18.35 -43.73 -13.99
C LEU A 127 19.49 -44.46 -13.31
N THR A 128 20.68 -43.83 -13.24
CA THR A 128 21.81 -44.39 -12.52
C THR A 128 21.51 -44.57 -11.02
N SER A 129 20.77 -43.64 -10.41
CA SER A 129 20.36 -43.79 -9.01
C SER A 129 19.37 -44.92 -8.77
N PHE A 130 18.63 -45.36 -9.79
CA PHE A 130 17.76 -46.55 -9.78
C PHE A 130 18.50 -47.84 -10.16
N GLY A 131 19.82 -47.78 -10.39
CA GLY A 131 20.61 -48.96 -10.77
C GLY A 131 20.44 -49.36 -12.24
N LEU A 132 19.85 -48.52 -13.08
CA LEU A 132 19.71 -48.73 -14.51
C LEU A 132 20.92 -48.13 -15.25
N GLN A 133 21.39 -48.85 -16.31
CA GLN A 133 22.44 -48.28 -17.14
C GLN A 133 21.87 -47.09 -17.95
N ALA A 134 22.43 -45.91 -17.69
CA ALA A 134 22.14 -44.75 -18.49
C ALA A 134 23.32 -44.52 -19.44
N ASP A 135 23.02 -44.14 -20.69
CA ASP A 135 24.03 -43.69 -21.65
C ASP A 135 24.54 -42.27 -21.26
N SER A 136 25.37 -42.26 -20.22
CA SER A 136 25.82 -41.04 -19.52
C SER A 136 27.00 -40.33 -20.19
N ALA A 137 27.27 -40.63 -21.45
CA ALA A 137 28.44 -40.10 -22.17
C ALA A 137 28.21 -38.72 -22.80
N GLN A 138 27.27 -37.94 -22.35
CA GLN A 138 27.10 -36.58 -22.87
C GLN A 138 27.77 -35.55 -21.93
N LYS A 139 28.86 -34.94 -22.46
CA LYS A 139 29.55 -33.81 -21.87
C LYS A 139 28.57 -32.81 -21.29
N ASP A 140 28.77 -32.44 -20.05
CA ASP A 140 28.06 -31.36 -19.42
C ASP A 140 28.14 -30.09 -20.27
N LEU A 141 27.11 -29.75 -21.00
CA LEU A 141 27.06 -28.62 -21.95
C LEU A 141 26.94 -27.27 -21.22
N GLY A 142 27.19 -27.26 -19.91
CA GLY A 142 27.03 -26.06 -19.09
C GLY A 142 25.56 -25.71 -18.85
N ASP A 143 25.35 -24.71 -18.04
CA ASP A 143 24.02 -24.21 -17.73
C ASP A 143 23.25 -23.80 -18.99
N VAL A 144 21.94 -24.01 -18.97
CA VAL A 144 21.03 -23.50 -20.01
C VAL A 144 21.31 -22.00 -20.19
N SER A 145 21.52 -21.54 -21.43
CA SER A 145 21.72 -20.10 -21.66
C SER A 145 20.60 -19.33 -20.98
N PRO A 146 20.94 -18.37 -20.13
CA PRO A 146 19.93 -17.67 -19.36
C PRO A 146 18.99 -16.92 -20.30
N LEU A 147 17.71 -16.91 -19.95
CA LEU A 147 16.75 -15.97 -20.55
C LEU A 147 17.19 -14.56 -20.20
N THR A 148 17.24 -13.69 -21.20
CA THR A 148 17.57 -12.28 -20.93
C THR A 148 16.27 -11.51 -20.73
N LEU A 149 16.13 -10.88 -19.57
CA LEU A 149 15.00 -10.02 -19.23
C LEU A 149 15.44 -8.55 -19.31
N TYR A 150 14.97 -7.83 -20.32
CA TYR A 150 15.06 -6.37 -20.37
C TYR A 150 13.87 -5.77 -19.64
N TYR A 151 14.11 -4.74 -18.86
CA TYR A 151 13.05 -4.05 -18.12
C TYR A 151 13.26 -2.54 -18.15
N ASN A 152 12.17 -1.80 -18.08
CA ASN A 152 12.22 -0.35 -17.94
C ASN A 152 12.75 0.00 -16.53
N PRO A 153 13.81 0.85 -16.39
CA PRO A 153 14.36 1.22 -15.08
C PRO A 153 13.35 1.84 -14.10
N VAL A 154 12.26 2.42 -14.60
CA VAL A 154 11.17 2.96 -13.76
C VAL A 154 10.36 1.87 -13.06
N LEU A 155 10.51 0.61 -13.48
CA LEU A 155 9.77 -0.51 -12.91
C LEU A 155 10.20 -0.76 -11.46
N GLN A 156 9.22 -0.82 -10.56
CA GLN A 156 9.45 -1.15 -9.15
C GLN A 156 10.12 -2.51 -8.99
N GLU A 157 11.07 -2.60 -8.08
CA GLU A 157 11.83 -3.83 -7.85
C GLU A 157 10.95 -5.02 -7.45
N SER A 158 9.92 -4.79 -6.63
CA SER A 158 8.96 -5.82 -6.22
C SER A 158 8.24 -6.46 -7.41
N LEU A 159 7.82 -5.64 -8.39
CA LEU A 159 7.17 -6.14 -9.61
C LEU A 159 8.16 -6.87 -10.49
N ARG A 160 9.39 -6.37 -10.64
CA ARG A 160 10.48 -7.05 -11.36
C ARG A 160 10.77 -8.43 -10.78
N LEU A 161 10.87 -8.54 -9.44
CA LEU A 161 11.09 -9.81 -8.77
C LEU A 161 9.92 -10.79 -8.95
N SER A 162 8.68 -10.31 -8.88
CA SER A 162 7.49 -11.13 -9.14
C SER A 162 7.48 -11.69 -10.57
N VAL A 163 7.80 -10.86 -11.56
CA VAL A 163 7.91 -11.31 -12.96
C VAL A 163 9.05 -12.29 -13.16
N LYS A 164 10.22 -12.02 -12.56
CA LYS A 164 11.35 -12.96 -12.60
C LYS A 164 10.96 -14.32 -12.01
N GLY A 165 10.26 -14.33 -10.87
CA GLY A 165 9.75 -15.56 -10.25
C GLY A 165 8.78 -16.31 -11.16
N ALA A 166 7.85 -15.60 -11.81
CA ALA A 166 6.92 -16.19 -12.77
C ALA A 166 7.64 -16.79 -13.99
N LEU A 167 8.63 -16.08 -14.55
CA LEU A 167 9.44 -16.59 -15.67
C LEU A 167 10.28 -17.80 -15.26
N GLN A 168 10.84 -17.81 -14.05
CA GLN A 168 11.56 -18.97 -13.52
C GLN A 168 10.64 -20.17 -13.37
N SER A 169 9.40 -19.98 -12.90
CA SER A 169 8.39 -21.06 -12.81
C SER A 169 8.02 -21.60 -14.18
N ALA A 170 7.85 -20.75 -15.19
CA ALA A 170 7.61 -21.18 -16.56
C ALA A 170 8.78 -21.96 -17.15
N LEU A 171 10.01 -21.50 -16.92
CA LEU A 171 11.23 -22.18 -17.35
C LEU A 171 11.34 -23.58 -16.71
N GLN A 172 11.14 -23.64 -15.39
CA GLN A 172 11.19 -24.90 -14.64
C GLN A 172 10.14 -25.91 -15.12
N LEU A 173 8.94 -25.42 -15.47
CA LEU A 173 7.89 -26.28 -16.05
C LEU A 173 8.34 -26.89 -17.39
N VAL A 174 8.98 -26.13 -18.26
CA VAL A 174 9.49 -26.63 -19.56
C VAL A 174 10.63 -27.61 -19.36
N GLU A 175 11.57 -27.30 -18.47
CA GLU A 175 12.67 -28.21 -18.12
C GLU A 175 12.18 -29.54 -17.53
N SER A 176 11.26 -29.47 -16.58
CA SER A 176 10.65 -30.64 -15.94
C SER A 176 9.88 -31.51 -16.96
N ARG A 177 9.13 -30.86 -17.86
CA ARG A 177 8.41 -31.54 -18.94
C ARG A 177 9.36 -32.31 -19.86
N GLN A 178 10.46 -31.65 -20.25
CA GLN A 178 11.45 -32.27 -21.14
C GLN A 178 12.19 -33.40 -20.43
N THR A 179 12.55 -33.23 -19.16
CA THR A 179 13.18 -34.29 -18.37
C THR A 179 12.27 -35.49 -18.21
N LEU A 180 10.99 -35.29 -17.95
CA LEU A 180 10.00 -36.37 -17.84
C LEU A 180 9.86 -37.13 -19.16
N ARG A 181 9.78 -36.43 -20.28
CA ARG A 181 9.72 -37.06 -21.63
C ARG A 181 10.97 -37.88 -21.91
N THR A 182 12.15 -37.35 -21.59
CA THR A 182 13.42 -38.04 -21.79
C THR A 182 13.48 -39.29 -20.91
N LEU A 183 13.17 -39.18 -19.62
CA LEU A 183 13.17 -40.28 -18.67
C LEU A 183 12.21 -41.41 -19.10
N TYR A 184 10.98 -41.04 -19.50
CA TYR A 184 9.99 -42.02 -19.96
C TYR A 184 10.44 -42.76 -21.22
N PHE A 185 11.06 -42.02 -22.16
CA PHE A 185 11.59 -42.57 -23.40
C PHE A 185 12.75 -43.54 -23.13
N ASP A 186 13.67 -43.16 -22.26
CA ASP A 186 14.83 -43.96 -21.91
C ASP A 186 14.45 -45.31 -21.20
N ILE A 187 13.30 -45.31 -20.47
CA ILE A 187 12.80 -46.51 -19.79
C ILE A 187 11.95 -47.40 -20.71
N ASN A 188 11.08 -46.77 -21.52
CA ASN A 188 10.04 -47.50 -22.26
C ASN A 188 10.28 -47.60 -23.76
N GLU A 189 11.32 -46.94 -24.28
CA GLU A 189 11.60 -46.82 -25.72
C GLU A 189 10.42 -46.26 -26.55
N LYS A 190 9.48 -45.60 -25.89
CA LYS A 190 8.25 -45.01 -26.48
C LYS A 190 8.07 -43.57 -26.00
N PRO A 191 7.47 -42.71 -26.85
CA PRO A 191 7.17 -41.36 -26.42
C PRO A 191 6.15 -41.33 -25.29
N LEU A 192 6.31 -40.36 -24.37
CA LEU A 192 5.37 -40.15 -23.26
C LEU A 192 3.95 -39.85 -23.80
N PRO A 193 2.91 -40.64 -23.43
CA PRO A 193 1.55 -40.35 -23.83
C PRO A 193 1.08 -38.96 -23.38
N SER A 194 0.47 -38.20 -24.28
CA SER A 194 0.04 -36.81 -24.01
C SER A 194 -0.98 -36.72 -22.87
N LYS A 195 -1.81 -37.77 -22.67
CA LYS A 195 -2.75 -37.82 -21.57
C LYS A 195 -2.04 -37.94 -20.20
N LEU A 196 -1.06 -38.81 -20.10
CA LEU A 196 -0.25 -39.00 -18.91
C LEU A 196 0.58 -37.74 -18.61
N GLU A 197 1.18 -37.13 -19.62
CA GLU A 197 1.89 -35.86 -19.49
C GLU A 197 0.97 -34.78 -18.95
N GLY A 198 -0.26 -34.68 -19.45
CA GLY A 198 -1.27 -33.76 -18.99
C GLY A 198 -1.66 -33.95 -17.52
N GLU A 199 -1.86 -35.22 -17.13
CA GLU A 199 -2.20 -35.57 -15.74
C GLU A 199 -1.06 -35.23 -14.75
N MET A 200 0.20 -35.44 -15.15
CA MET A 200 1.37 -35.19 -14.29
C MET A 200 1.73 -33.69 -14.19
N LEU A 201 1.56 -32.93 -15.26
CA LEU A 201 2.05 -31.53 -15.32
C LEU A 201 0.95 -30.47 -15.22
N ASN A 202 -0.30 -30.78 -15.56
CA ASN A 202 -1.40 -29.83 -15.52
C ASN A 202 -2.27 -29.95 -14.25
N ASN A 203 -2.09 -30.98 -13.46
CA ASN A 203 -2.78 -31.15 -12.17
C ASN A 203 -2.15 -30.18 -11.15
N LYS A 204 -2.55 -28.90 -11.23
CA LYS A 204 -2.10 -27.87 -10.29
C LYS A 204 -2.83 -28.09 -8.95
N ALA A 205 -2.07 -28.16 -7.87
CA ALA A 205 -2.63 -27.99 -6.55
C ALA A 205 -3.30 -26.61 -6.46
N VAL A 206 -4.54 -26.57 -6.02
CA VAL A 206 -5.27 -25.31 -5.82
C VAL A 206 -4.75 -24.70 -4.53
N ILE A 207 -4.19 -23.48 -4.66
CA ILE A 207 -3.82 -22.66 -3.50
C ILE A 207 -5.04 -21.80 -3.19
N ASN A 208 -5.64 -22.00 -2.03
CA ASN A 208 -6.72 -21.17 -1.55
C ASN A 208 -6.14 -19.98 -0.77
N ASP A 209 -6.20 -18.79 -1.35
CA ASP A 209 -5.79 -17.56 -0.68
C ASP A 209 -6.90 -17.08 0.23
N LEU A 210 -6.67 -17.11 1.55
CA LEU A 210 -7.61 -16.60 2.54
C LEU A 210 -6.94 -15.48 3.35
N PRO A 211 -7.53 -14.29 3.42
CA PRO A 211 -7.01 -13.22 4.30
C PRO A 211 -7.20 -13.64 5.76
N VAL A 212 -6.17 -13.40 6.58
CA VAL A 212 -6.30 -13.59 8.03
C VAL A 212 -7.25 -12.53 8.57
N SER A 213 -8.36 -12.97 9.15
CA SER A 213 -9.39 -12.11 9.72
C SER A 213 -9.79 -12.60 11.10
N VAL A 214 -10.00 -11.67 12.03
CA VAL A 214 -10.40 -11.98 13.40
C VAL A 214 -11.82 -12.54 13.47
N ASN A 215 -12.71 -12.11 12.57
CA ASN A 215 -14.14 -12.50 12.56
C ASN A 215 -14.58 -13.18 11.25
N GLY A 216 -13.67 -13.87 10.56
CA GLY A 216 -14.03 -14.74 9.43
C GLY A 216 -14.50 -14.03 8.16
N SER A 217 -14.00 -12.85 7.84
CA SER A 217 -14.24 -12.22 6.55
C SER A 217 -13.50 -12.97 5.44
N LEU A 218 -14.24 -13.42 4.44
CA LEU A 218 -13.69 -14.14 3.29
C LEU A 218 -13.32 -13.23 2.11
N LYS A 219 -13.58 -11.93 2.21
CA LYS A 219 -13.31 -10.99 1.12
C LYS A 219 -11.93 -10.35 1.30
N PRO A 220 -11.02 -10.48 0.31
CA PRO A 220 -9.73 -9.79 0.37
C PRO A 220 -9.95 -8.26 0.41
N PRO A 221 -9.18 -7.54 1.23
CA PRO A 221 -9.23 -6.09 1.28
C PRO A 221 -8.89 -5.47 -0.08
N ASN A 222 -9.56 -4.39 -0.42
CA ASN A 222 -9.31 -3.64 -1.65
C ASN A 222 -8.50 -2.35 -1.39
N ALA A 223 -8.07 -1.66 -2.46
CA ALA A 223 -7.30 -0.44 -2.35
C ALA A 223 -8.01 0.66 -1.55
N ALA A 224 -9.34 0.76 -1.63
CA ALA A 224 -10.11 1.76 -0.88
C ALA A 224 -10.06 1.49 0.63
N GLN A 225 -10.11 0.22 1.06
CA GLN A 225 -10.04 -0.14 2.47
C GLN A 225 -8.69 0.16 3.12
N HIS A 226 -7.61 0.20 2.32
CA HIS A 226 -6.28 0.66 2.78
C HIS A 226 -6.17 2.18 2.77
N ASN A 227 -6.58 2.83 1.69
CA ASN A 227 -6.29 4.24 1.46
C ASN A 227 -7.26 5.18 2.19
N VAL A 228 -8.55 4.89 2.16
CA VAL A 228 -9.54 5.81 2.72
C VAL A 228 -9.31 6.06 4.22
N PRO A 229 -9.09 5.05 5.09
CA PRO A 229 -8.74 5.29 6.49
C PRO A 229 -7.42 6.06 6.66
N SER A 230 -6.39 5.72 5.90
CA SER A 230 -5.07 6.38 5.99
C SER A 230 -5.17 7.87 5.71
N TRP A 231 -5.81 8.24 4.61
CA TRP A 231 -5.98 9.65 4.23
C TRP A 231 -7.00 10.38 5.08
N THR A 232 -7.95 9.68 5.70
CA THR A 232 -8.84 10.27 6.72
C THR A 232 -8.05 10.72 7.93
N ILE A 233 -7.11 9.91 8.43
CA ILE A 233 -6.21 10.30 9.52
C ILE A 233 -5.39 11.52 9.11
N PHE A 234 -4.81 11.51 7.91
CA PHE A 234 -4.06 12.63 7.39
C PHE A 234 -4.91 13.91 7.37
N ALA A 235 -6.15 13.84 6.90
CA ALA A 235 -7.11 14.94 6.89
C ALA A 235 -7.37 15.49 8.30
N MET A 236 -7.55 14.60 9.30
CA MET A 236 -7.78 15.00 10.68
C MET A 236 -6.58 15.80 11.23
N PHE A 237 -5.35 15.38 10.96
CA PHE A 237 -4.17 16.12 11.41
C PHE A 237 -3.99 17.45 10.66
N PHE A 238 -4.51 17.58 9.44
CA PHE A 238 -4.48 18.82 8.68
C PHE A 238 -5.30 19.97 9.31
N VAL A 239 -6.14 19.67 10.31
CA VAL A 239 -6.80 20.66 11.17
C VAL A 239 -5.82 21.67 11.77
N ILE A 240 -4.54 21.32 11.91
CA ILE A 240 -3.49 22.24 12.40
C ILE A 240 -3.39 23.52 11.56
N MET A 241 -3.70 23.49 10.26
CA MET A 241 -3.62 24.65 9.36
C MET A 241 -4.59 25.76 9.78
N SER A 242 -5.77 25.40 10.27
CA SER A 242 -6.74 26.39 10.76
C SER A 242 -6.61 26.60 12.27
N LEU A 243 -6.60 25.53 13.06
CA LEU A 243 -6.60 25.60 14.53
C LEU A 243 -5.31 26.21 15.08
N GLY A 244 -4.14 25.77 14.58
CA GLY A 244 -2.84 26.30 15.00
C GLY A 244 -2.75 27.80 14.72
N GLY A 245 -3.12 28.21 13.52
CA GLY A 245 -3.18 29.62 13.15
C GLY A 245 -4.19 30.45 13.95
N SER A 246 -5.36 29.86 14.28
CA SER A 246 -6.36 30.51 15.14
C SER A 246 -5.81 30.80 16.54
N ILE A 247 -5.09 29.85 17.15
CA ILE A 247 -4.46 30.04 18.47
C ILE A 247 -3.40 31.15 18.41
N VAL A 248 -2.55 31.15 17.38
CA VAL A 248 -1.54 32.21 17.22
C VAL A 248 -2.21 33.56 17.05
N ARG A 249 -3.26 33.67 16.23
CA ARG A 249 -4.02 34.92 16.04
C ARG A 249 -4.62 35.43 17.34
N GLU A 250 -5.15 34.58 18.19
CA GLU A 250 -5.66 34.96 19.52
C GLU A 250 -4.54 35.45 20.44
N LYS A 251 -3.33 34.88 20.35
CA LYS A 251 -2.16 35.37 21.11
C LYS A 251 -1.74 36.75 20.66
N THR A 252 -1.58 36.96 19.34
CA THR A 252 -1.07 38.21 18.77
C THR A 252 -2.09 39.35 18.85
N SER A 253 -3.39 39.06 18.84
CA SER A 253 -4.46 40.07 18.97
C SER A 253 -4.72 40.54 20.40
N GLY A 254 -4.00 39.99 21.39
CA GLY A 254 -4.23 40.30 22.80
C GLY A 254 -5.54 39.73 23.38
N SER A 255 -6.25 38.87 22.63
CA SER A 255 -7.49 38.25 23.08
C SER A 255 -7.28 37.39 24.35
N PHE A 256 -6.09 36.81 24.53
CA PHE A 256 -5.69 36.11 25.76
C PHE A 256 -5.67 37.02 26.98
N ILE A 257 -5.15 38.25 26.84
CA ILE A 257 -5.08 39.23 27.94
C ILE A 257 -6.51 39.66 28.34
N ARG A 258 -7.38 39.86 27.34
CA ARG A 258 -8.80 40.17 27.61
C ARG A 258 -9.56 39.04 28.31
N LEU A 259 -9.22 37.76 27.99
CA LEU A 259 -9.80 36.62 28.66
C LEU A 259 -9.42 36.53 30.15
N LYS A 260 -8.22 37.02 30.53
CA LYS A 260 -7.81 37.12 31.94
C LYS A 260 -8.64 38.15 32.75
N THR A 261 -9.14 39.20 32.12
CA THR A 261 -9.99 40.20 32.78
C THR A 261 -11.45 39.76 32.89
N LEU A 262 -11.83 38.70 32.21
CA LEU A 262 -13.17 38.12 32.29
C LEU A 262 -13.22 37.01 33.36
N PRO A 263 -14.35 36.80 34.04
CA PRO A 263 -14.51 35.73 35.01
C PRO A 263 -14.66 34.36 34.32
N THR A 264 -13.77 34.06 33.33
CA THR A 264 -13.74 32.81 32.58
C THR A 264 -12.38 32.19 32.62
N ASN A 265 -12.33 30.91 32.94
CA ASN A 265 -11.06 30.18 32.91
C ASN A 265 -10.68 29.93 31.42
N TYR A 266 -9.42 30.19 31.03
CA TYR A 266 -8.90 29.93 29.71
C TYR A 266 -9.06 28.46 29.26
N LEU A 267 -9.05 27.52 30.21
CA LEU A 267 -9.33 26.10 29.94
C LEU A 267 -10.69 25.88 29.24
N VAL A 268 -11.68 26.75 29.53
CA VAL A 268 -13.00 26.71 28.84
C VAL A 268 -12.83 27.06 27.37
N GLY A 269 -11.98 28.03 27.02
CA GLY A 269 -11.68 28.40 25.66
C GLY A 269 -10.95 27.28 24.89
N MET A 270 -9.98 26.63 25.54
CA MET A 270 -9.30 25.48 24.93
C MET A 270 -10.23 24.30 24.74
N LEU A 271 -11.07 23.99 25.73
CA LEU A 271 -12.05 22.91 25.64
C LEU A 271 -13.08 23.19 24.51
N SER A 272 -13.51 24.44 24.38
CA SER A 272 -14.36 24.87 23.28
C SER A 272 -13.76 24.58 21.90
N LYS A 273 -12.50 25.01 21.69
CA LYS A 273 -11.75 24.73 20.46
C LYS A 273 -11.63 23.24 20.21
N GLN A 274 -11.32 22.48 21.26
CA GLN A 274 -11.20 21.02 21.16
C GLN A 274 -12.50 20.38 20.71
N ILE A 275 -13.63 20.72 21.33
CA ILE A 275 -14.96 20.19 20.95
C ILE A 275 -15.31 20.59 19.50
N THR A 276 -15.13 21.87 19.16
CA THR A 276 -15.44 22.38 17.81
C THR A 276 -14.64 21.65 16.73
N TYR A 277 -13.32 21.50 16.93
CA TYR A 277 -12.47 20.90 15.91
C TYR A 277 -12.50 19.37 15.89
N VAL A 278 -12.81 18.71 17.02
CA VAL A 278 -13.17 17.28 17.00
C VAL A 278 -14.46 17.06 16.21
N GLY A 279 -15.45 17.94 16.34
CA GLY A 279 -16.64 17.91 15.47
C GLY A 279 -16.27 18.03 13.99
N VAL A 280 -15.31 18.89 13.65
CA VAL A 280 -14.81 19.04 12.27
C VAL A 280 -14.14 17.75 11.78
N THR A 281 -13.29 17.11 12.59
CA THR A 281 -12.62 15.86 12.20
C THR A 281 -13.61 14.71 12.00
N ILE A 282 -14.70 14.67 12.76
CA ILE A 282 -15.80 13.71 12.54
C ILE A 282 -16.49 13.98 11.20
N ILE A 283 -16.77 15.25 10.88
CA ILE A 283 -17.36 15.63 9.59
C ILE A 283 -16.40 15.26 8.43
N GLN A 284 -15.09 15.51 8.58
CA GLN A 284 -14.10 15.08 7.60
C GLN A 284 -14.15 13.57 7.33
N ALA A 285 -14.20 12.76 8.40
CA ALA A 285 -14.30 11.31 8.27
C ALA A 285 -15.61 10.90 7.54
N ILE A 286 -16.75 11.48 7.92
CA ILE A 286 -18.04 11.21 7.26
C ILE A 286 -17.96 11.54 5.77
N VAL A 287 -17.43 12.72 5.42
CA VAL A 287 -17.32 13.14 4.01
C VAL A 287 -16.39 12.21 3.22
N ILE A 288 -15.20 11.89 3.76
CA ILE A 288 -14.24 11.05 3.06
C ILE A 288 -14.76 9.61 2.93
N PHE A 289 -15.38 9.04 3.97
CA PHE A 289 -16.01 7.73 3.89
C PHE A 289 -17.18 7.71 2.89
N SER A 290 -17.99 8.76 2.87
CA SER A 290 -19.07 8.89 1.89
C SER A 290 -18.54 8.93 0.46
N ILE A 291 -17.45 9.63 0.20
CA ILE A 291 -16.75 9.63 -1.09
C ILE A 291 -16.29 8.21 -1.43
N GLY A 292 -15.66 7.49 -0.49
CA GLY A 292 -15.24 6.11 -0.69
C GLY A 292 -16.38 5.14 -1.01
N ILE A 293 -17.57 5.36 -0.41
CA ILE A 293 -18.74 4.49 -0.62
C ILE A 293 -19.45 4.81 -1.93
N TRP A 294 -19.70 6.08 -2.23
CA TRP A 294 -20.59 6.48 -3.31
C TRP A 294 -19.84 6.98 -4.56
N LEU A 295 -18.82 7.82 -4.40
CA LEU A 295 -18.12 8.41 -5.54
C LEU A 295 -17.15 7.40 -6.19
N PHE A 296 -16.42 6.60 -5.42
CA PHE A 296 -15.44 5.66 -5.96
C PHE A 296 -16.03 4.68 -6.98
N PRO A 297 -17.16 4.01 -6.72
CA PRO A 297 -17.78 3.14 -7.74
C PRO A 297 -18.17 3.87 -9.02
N LEU A 298 -18.57 5.15 -8.94
CA LEU A 298 -18.94 5.95 -10.11
C LEU A 298 -17.77 6.28 -11.03
N ILE A 299 -16.54 6.33 -10.47
CA ILE A 299 -15.30 6.59 -11.21
C ILE A 299 -14.48 5.32 -11.44
N ASN A 300 -15.12 4.14 -11.40
CA ASN A 300 -14.49 2.82 -11.59
C ASN A 300 -13.41 2.47 -10.55
N LEU A 301 -13.41 3.08 -9.38
CA LEU A 301 -12.61 2.69 -8.24
C LEU A 301 -13.35 1.69 -7.35
N PRO A 302 -12.63 0.82 -6.61
CA PRO A 302 -13.26 -0.09 -5.68
C PRO A 302 -13.94 0.68 -4.54
N GLY A 303 -15.21 0.35 -4.28
CA GLY A 303 -15.98 0.97 -3.20
C GLY A 303 -15.43 0.62 -1.81
N LEU A 304 -15.58 1.54 -0.88
CA LEU A 304 -15.26 1.34 0.53
C LEU A 304 -16.37 0.50 1.19
N ASN A 305 -15.99 -0.64 1.77
CA ASN A 305 -16.87 -1.40 2.64
C ASN A 305 -16.68 -0.95 4.09
N LEU A 306 -17.75 -0.51 4.75
CA LEU A 306 -17.68 -0.15 6.17
C LEU A 306 -17.45 -1.39 7.04
N PRO A 307 -16.73 -1.26 8.17
CA PRO A 307 -16.56 -2.35 9.13
C PRO A 307 -17.91 -2.72 9.77
N GLN A 308 -18.02 -3.97 10.23
CA GLN A 308 -19.24 -4.44 10.91
C GLN A 308 -19.48 -3.72 12.24
N ASP A 309 -18.42 -3.36 12.95
CA ASP A 309 -18.49 -2.61 14.20
C ASP A 309 -18.49 -1.10 13.95
N VAL A 310 -19.67 -0.56 13.65
CA VAL A 310 -19.88 0.88 13.43
C VAL A 310 -19.62 1.69 14.71
N PHE A 311 -19.92 1.12 15.88
CA PHE A 311 -19.63 1.78 17.15
C PHE A 311 -18.12 1.88 17.39
N GLY A 312 -17.38 0.81 17.13
CA GLY A 312 -15.93 0.82 17.17
C GLY A 312 -15.34 1.84 16.20
N LEU A 313 -15.88 1.94 14.98
CA LEU A 313 -15.47 2.94 14.00
C LEU A 313 -15.68 4.37 14.53
N PHE A 314 -16.81 4.66 15.15
CA PHE A 314 -17.09 5.96 15.76
C PHE A 314 -16.11 6.29 16.87
N VAL A 315 -15.83 5.36 17.79
CA VAL A 315 -14.87 5.54 18.87
C VAL A 315 -13.45 5.79 18.35
N VAL A 316 -12.98 4.99 17.39
CA VAL A 316 -11.66 5.19 16.75
C VAL A 316 -11.59 6.55 16.07
N THR A 317 -12.64 6.96 15.37
CA THR A 317 -12.71 8.27 14.70
C THR A 317 -12.62 9.43 15.69
N VAL A 318 -13.38 9.37 16.78
CA VAL A 318 -13.37 10.41 17.84
C VAL A 318 -12.01 10.50 18.51
N LEU A 319 -11.39 9.37 18.90
CA LEU A 319 -10.09 9.35 19.56
C LEU A 319 -8.97 9.82 18.63
N SER A 320 -8.99 9.42 17.36
CA SER A 320 -8.03 9.89 16.35
C SER A 320 -8.16 11.40 16.11
N GLY A 321 -9.39 11.90 15.97
CA GLY A 321 -9.66 13.33 15.87
C GLY A 321 -9.23 14.11 17.11
N TRP A 322 -9.48 13.56 18.30
CA TRP A 322 -9.05 14.17 19.56
C TRP A 322 -7.53 14.27 19.65
N CYS A 323 -6.80 13.24 19.22
CA CYS A 323 -5.35 13.26 19.15
C CYS A 323 -4.85 14.34 18.18
N ALA A 324 -5.40 14.40 16.96
CA ALA A 324 -5.05 15.36 15.94
C ALA A 324 -5.27 16.81 16.39
N VAL A 325 -6.40 17.07 17.04
CA VAL A 325 -6.74 18.40 17.60
C VAL A 325 -5.81 18.77 18.75
N SER A 326 -5.50 17.81 19.64
CA SER A 326 -4.57 18.05 20.76
C SER A 326 -3.15 18.38 20.28
N TYR A 327 -2.71 17.69 19.22
CA TYR A 327 -1.45 17.99 18.53
C TYR A 327 -1.47 19.39 17.93
N ALA A 328 -2.53 19.77 17.21
CA ALA A 328 -2.69 21.07 16.62
C ALA A 328 -2.69 22.21 17.66
N ILE A 329 -3.35 21.98 18.82
CA ILE A 329 -3.32 22.93 19.94
C ILE A 329 -1.91 23.07 20.49
N MET A 330 -1.20 21.99 20.69
CA MET A 330 0.18 22.01 21.19
C MET A 330 1.06 22.85 20.27
N VAL A 331 1.06 22.59 18.98
CA VAL A 331 1.86 23.33 18.00
C VAL A 331 1.46 24.82 17.99
N GLY A 332 0.16 25.13 17.98
CA GLY A 332 -0.34 26.52 18.02
C GLY A 332 0.08 27.29 19.27
N VAL A 333 0.19 26.63 20.43
CA VAL A 333 0.67 27.25 21.68
C VAL A 333 2.14 27.64 21.59
N PHE A 334 2.97 26.79 21.02
CA PHE A 334 4.42 27.05 20.92
C PHE A 334 4.77 27.99 19.76
N ALA A 335 4.07 27.94 18.64
CA ALA A 335 4.32 28.80 17.50
C ALA A 335 4.13 30.28 17.86
N GLU A 336 5.01 31.17 17.36
CA GLU A 336 4.96 32.59 17.61
C GLU A 336 4.23 33.35 16.49
N THR A 337 4.36 32.87 15.25
CA THR A 337 3.71 33.45 14.10
C THR A 337 2.78 32.45 13.43
N HIS A 338 1.79 32.96 12.67
CA HIS A 338 0.89 32.14 11.89
C HIS A 338 1.64 31.29 10.84
N GLN A 339 2.67 31.88 10.22
CA GLN A 339 3.52 31.20 9.24
C GLN A 339 4.31 30.05 9.90
N GLN A 340 4.86 30.27 11.10
CA GLN A 340 5.56 29.25 11.87
C GLN A 340 4.63 28.09 12.23
N SER A 341 3.41 28.37 12.68
CA SER A 341 2.42 27.34 12.98
C SER A 341 2.09 26.47 11.77
N ASN A 342 1.83 27.11 10.64
CA ASN A 342 1.47 26.41 9.41
C ASN A 342 2.66 25.67 8.81
N GLY A 343 3.84 26.28 8.73
CA GLY A 343 5.04 25.66 8.18
C GLY A 343 5.48 24.43 8.99
N PHE A 344 5.62 24.60 10.32
CA PHE A 344 5.96 23.48 11.20
C PHE A 344 4.87 22.41 11.19
N GLY A 345 3.60 22.84 11.20
CA GLY A 345 2.46 21.95 11.12
C GLY A 345 2.50 21.08 9.88
N ALA A 346 2.65 21.69 8.69
CA ALA A 346 2.68 20.96 7.42
C ALA A 346 3.84 19.95 7.36
N ILE A 347 5.05 20.38 7.72
CA ILE A 347 6.24 19.53 7.67
C ILE A 347 6.10 18.37 8.66
N SER A 348 5.67 18.65 9.88
CA SER A 348 5.54 17.61 10.91
C SER A 348 4.48 16.57 10.57
N ILE A 349 3.35 16.96 9.97
CA ILE A 349 2.30 16.03 9.52
C ILE A 349 2.85 15.09 8.45
N VAL A 350 3.58 15.62 7.46
CA VAL A 350 4.15 14.79 6.39
C VAL A 350 5.17 13.79 6.96
N ILE A 351 6.03 14.23 7.88
CA ILE A 351 6.99 13.33 8.56
C ILE A 351 6.26 12.26 9.38
N LEU A 352 5.25 12.66 10.17
CA LEU A 352 4.45 11.73 10.96
C LEU A 352 3.67 10.75 10.10
N ALA A 353 3.17 11.16 8.92
CA ALA A 353 2.48 10.30 7.97
C ALA A 353 3.44 9.29 7.32
N ALA A 354 4.65 9.73 6.95
CA ALA A 354 5.65 8.86 6.37
C ALA A 354 6.11 7.79 7.40
N ILE A 355 6.47 8.21 8.60
CA ILE A 355 6.89 7.29 9.68
C ILE A 355 5.71 6.44 10.18
N GLY A 356 4.52 7.03 10.24
CA GLY A 356 3.32 6.36 10.74
C GLY A 356 2.77 5.24 9.86
N GLY A 357 3.31 5.06 8.66
CA GLY A 357 2.87 3.98 7.76
C GLY A 357 1.75 4.37 6.79
N LEU A 358 1.33 5.66 6.77
CA LEU A 358 0.28 6.12 5.87
C LEU A 358 0.74 6.17 4.41
N MET A 359 1.99 6.57 4.19
CA MET A 359 2.60 6.68 2.85
C MET A 359 3.43 5.45 2.49
N VAL A 360 4.21 4.94 3.44
CA VAL A 360 5.09 3.79 3.27
C VAL A 360 4.68 2.72 4.27
N PRO A 361 4.29 1.51 3.80
CA PRO A 361 3.87 0.44 4.72
C PRO A 361 4.97 0.09 5.73
N THR A 362 4.61 -0.04 7.00
CA THR A 362 5.57 -0.28 8.09
C THR A 362 6.30 -1.62 7.99
N PHE A 363 5.73 -2.61 7.29
CA PHE A 363 6.41 -3.90 7.07
C PHE A 363 7.64 -3.80 6.16
N THR A 364 7.76 -2.73 5.35
CA THR A 364 8.93 -2.47 4.49
C THR A 364 10.02 -1.68 5.20
N MET A 365 9.76 -1.18 6.42
CA MET A 365 10.70 -0.37 7.18
C MET A 365 11.71 -1.24 7.94
N ASP A 366 12.91 -0.70 8.14
CA ASP A 366 13.92 -1.31 9.02
C ASP A 366 13.46 -1.34 10.48
N THR A 367 14.06 -2.21 11.29
CA THR A 367 13.70 -2.43 12.69
C THR A 367 13.71 -1.15 13.52
N SER A 368 14.68 -0.27 13.30
CA SER A 368 14.79 1.02 13.99
C SER A 368 13.64 1.98 13.65
N LEU A 369 13.28 2.09 12.38
CA LEU A 369 12.15 2.90 11.94
C LEU A 369 10.83 2.34 12.41
N LYS A 370 10.66 1.01 12.46
CA LYS A 370 9.47 0.36 13.04
C LYS A 370 9.29 0.71 14.51
N ALA A 371 10.38 0.76 15.30
CA ALA A 371 10.29 1.15 16.71
C ALA A 371 9.77 2.58 16.86
N ILE A 372 10.22 3.51 16.02
CA ILE A 372 9.74 4.90 16.01
C ILE A 372 8.29 4.96 15.51
N ALA A 373 7.95 4.21 14.47
CA ALA A 373 6.58 4.13 13.95
C ALA A 373 5.58 3.72 15.04
N ASN A 374 5.89 2.71 15.82
CA ASN A 374 5.01 2.18 16.88
C ASN A 374 4.63 3.21 17.95
N VAL A 375 5.44 4.27 18.14
CA VAL A 375 5.15 5.37 19.06
C VAL A 375 4.47 6.55 18.35
N SER A 376 4.39 6.51 17.01
CA SER A 376 3.74 7.58 16.25
C SER A 376 2.23 7.58 16.47
N PRO A 377 1.62 8.74 16.79
CA PRO A 377 0.18 8.83 16.98
C PRO A 377 -0.58 8.47 15.67
N MET A 378 -0.05 8.82 14.51
CA MET A 378 -0.68 8.46 13.24
C MET A 378 -0.65 6.96 12.98
N HIS A 379 0.44 6.28 13.39
CA HIS A 379 0.52 4.82 13.29
C HIS A 379 -0.53 4.14 14.15
N LEU A 380 -0.67 4.57 15.40
CA LEU A 380 -1.67 4.00 16.32
C LEU A 380 -3.10 4.20 15.79
N CYS A 381 -3.41 5.38 15.22
CA CYS A 381 -4.67 5.63 14.54
C CYS A 381 -4.85 4.66 13.36
N LEU A 382 -3.81 4.49 12.54
CA LEU A 382 -3.85 3.63 11.36
C LEU A 382 -4.10 2.17 11.71
N GLN A 383 -3.38 1.64 12.71
CA GLN A 383 -3.57 0.27 13.17
C GLN A 383 -4.96 0.04 13.76
N ALA A 384 -5.49 1.02 14.50
CA ALA A 384 -6.85 0.95 15.01
C ALA A 384 -7.91 0.90 13.87
N TYR A 385 -7.74 1.71 12.83
CA TYR A 385 -8.62 1.64 11.66
C TYR A 385 -8.43 0.34 10.86
N TYR A 386 -7.19 -0.13 10.67
CA TYR A 386 -6.92 -1.36 9.95
C TYR A 386 -7.48 -2.59 10.67
N GLY A 387 -7.40 -2.63 11.99
CA GLY A 387 -8.04 -3.68 12.77
C GLY A 387 -9.55 -3.78 12.54
N LEU A 388 -10.24 -2.65 12.30
CA LEU A 388 -11.66 -2.63 11.96
C LEU A 388 -11.94 -2.91 10.48
N PHE A 389 -11.21 -2.26 9.55
CA PHE A 389 -11.50 -2.31 8.11
C PHE A 389 -10.92 -3.54 7.40
N LEU A 390 -9.71 -3.98 7.78
CA LEU A 390 -8.99 -5.06 7.09
C LEU A 390 -9.13 -6.39 7.81
N GLU A 391 -9.07 -6.39 9.15
CA GLU A 391 -9.14 -7.60 9.95
C GLU A 391 -10.56 -7.96 10.38
N ASN A 392 -11.55 -7.12 10.07
CA ASN A 392 -12.93 -7.25 10.49
C ASN A 392 -13.08 -7.42 12.01
N GLY A 393 -12.21 -6.73 12.75
CA GLY A 393 -12.18 -6.74 14.22
C GLY A 393 -13.31 -5.91 14.83
N LYS A 394 -13.50 -6.09 16.14
CA LYS A 394 -14.37 -5.27 16.97
C LYS A 394 -13.54 -4.27 17.80
N LEU A 395 -14.20 -3.31 18.44
CA LEU A 395 -13.53 -2.32 19.32
C LEU A 395 -12.57 -2.97 20.31
N GLY A 396 -12.96 -4.12 20.89
CA GLY A 396 -12.11 -4.88 21.82
C GLY A 396 -10.75 -5.31 21.25
N ASN A 397 -10.68 -5.59 19.95
CA ASN A 397 -9.45 -6.02 19.29
C ASN A 397 -8.46 -4.87 19.09
N VAL A 398 -8.95 -3.63 18.97
CA VAL A 398 -8.14 -2.45 18.69
C VAL A 398 -7.79 -1.62 19.92
N ILE A 399 -8.29 -1.99 21.11
CA ILE A 399 -8.02 -1.30 22.39
C ILE A 399 -6.52 -1.18 22.66
N GLY A 400 -5.72 -2.16 22.30
CA GLY A 400 -4.27 -2.14 22.43
C GLY A 400 -3.59 -0.96 21.74
N TYR A 401 -4.17 -0.42 20.67
CA TYR A 401 -3.70 0.78 19.98
C TYR A 401 -4.33 2.06 20.54
N LEU A 402 -5.56 1.98 21.07
CA LEU A 402 -6.29 3.14 21.59
C LEU A 402 -5.75 3.61 22.93
N ILE A 403 -5.33 2.72 23.82
CA ILE A 403 -4.76 3.09 25.12
C ILE A 403 -3.50 3.94 24.98
N PRO A 404 -2.46 3.54 24.23
CA PRO A 404 -1.30 4.38 23.97
C PRO A 404 -1.66 5.70 23.27
N LEU A 405 -2.61 5.68 22.32
CA LEU A 405 -3.09 6.87 21.63
C LEU A 405 -3.67 7.90 22.61
N VAL A 406 -4.50 7.47 23.56
CA VAL A 406 -5.04 8.33 24.60
C VAL A 406 -3.91 8.87 25.49
N GLY A 407 -2.93 8.04 25.84
CA GLY A 407 -1.76 8.49 26.61
C GLY A 407 -0.98 9.61 25.89
N ILE A 408 -0.70 9.45 24.59
CA ILE A 408 -0.03 10.47 23.77
C ILE A 408 -0.89 11.73 23.67
N THR A 409 -2.19 11.58 23.49
CA THR A 409 -3.15 12.70 23.41
C THR A 409 -3.13 13.53 24.68
N LEU A 410 -3.18 12.88 25.84
CA LEU A 410 -3.05 13.56 27.14
C LEU A 410 -1.68 14.20 27.31
N GLY A 411 -0.62 13.56 26.82
CA GLY A 411 0.73 14.15 26.78
C GLY A 411 0.76 15.47 25.99
N PHE A 412 0.18 15.50 24.79
CA PHE A 412 0.08 16.74 23.99
C PHE A 412 -0.69 17.84 24.73
N GLN A 413 -1.77 17.49 25.42
CA GLN A 413 -2.54 18.46 26.21
C GLN A 413 -1.75 19.00 27.41
N LEU A 414 -1.06 18.14 28.14
CA LEU A 414 -0.21 18.55 29.26
C LEU A 414 0.91 19.48 28.81
N ILE A 415 1.57 19.16 27.68
CA ILE A 415 2.61 19.99 27.06
C ILE A 415 2.01 21.35 26.65
N ALA A 416 0.82 21.36 26.06
CA ALA A 416 0.14 22.60 25.67
C ALA A 416 -0.19 23.46 26.90
N ILE A 417 -0.72 22.89 27.98
CA ILE A 417 -1.04 23.58 29.23
C ILE A 417 0.26 24.12 29.88
N TRP A 418 1.32 23.33 29.90
CA TRP A 418 2.62 23.76 30.41
C TRP A 418 3.17 24.95 29.57
N GLY A 419 3.09 24.87 28.24
CA GLY A 419 3.50 25.97 27.36
C GLY A 419 2.73 27.26 27.60
N LEU A 420 1.43 27.17 27.86
CA LEU A 420 0.60 28.34 28.20
C LEU A 420 0.98 28.97 29.53
N LYS A 421 1.21 28.14 30.58
CA LYS A 421 1.69 28.61 31.87
C LYS A 421 3.05 29.30 31.76
N ARG A 422 4.01 28.67 31.04
CA ARG A 422 5.36 29.24 30.87
C ARG A 422 5.34 30.58 30.13
N LYS A 423 4.42 30.78 29.21
CA LYS A 423 4.26 32.04 28.46
C LYS A 423 3.37 33.06 29.22
N ASN A 424 3.00 32.79 30.48
CA ASN A 424 2.11 33.64 31.28
C ASN A 424 0.78 33.98 30.57
N LEU A 425 0.27 33.04 29.76
CA LEU A 425 -0.99 33.21 29.05
C LEU A 425 -2.19 32.75 29.88
N ILE A 426 -1.95 31.89 30.90
CA ILE A 426 -2.93 31.41 31.88
C ILE A 426 -2.38 31.52 33.27
#